data_dbce1de6903d97ad0cfd1f48aebe7807
#
_entry.id   dbce1de6903d97ad0cfd1f48aebe7807
#
_cell.length_a   1.000
_cell.length_b   1.000
_cell.length_c   1.000
_cell.angle_alpha   90.00
_cell.angle_beta   90.00
_cell.angle_gamma   90.00
#
_symmetry.space_group_name_H-M   'P 1'
#
loop_
_entity.id
_entity.type
_entity.pdbx_description
1 polymer ?
#
loop_
_entity_poly.entity_id
_entity_poly.type
_entity_poly.pdbx_seq_one_letter_code
_entity_poly.pdbx_strand_id
1 'polypeptide(L)'
;MDEERYPALPWQGWKIVKRLGRGGYGSVYLAQRNSAGVMEDAAVKVISFPKNEEDIEADFTDGYDLVSVRNKYKNMLHRYVDEYQIMLAFKGQTNIVSCDDFEAKPHKDGIGWDVFIRMELLTPLTTLIKQYAGIIPEEMVIKVGKDICSALMLCDSKNIVHRDIKPENIMVSEFGDYKLGDFGIARTMDHTTQATTVGSERYMAPEVIKREEYGKEVDIYSLGLVLYWMLNNRKRPFIDADHLPTHDEIELAQARREKGDPLPRPKYGSRDLQNIVLKACAYAPKDRFSSAREMYQALEVLQSGGSIP
;
A
#
# COMPACT_ATOMS: atom_id res chain seq x y z
N MET A 1 -5.65 -30.65 -14.81
CA MET A 1 -5.62 -29.25 -14.37
C MET A 1 -6.52 -29.20 -13.17
N ASP A 2 -5.94 -29.13 -11.97
CA ASP A 2 -6.74 -28.97 -10.75
C ASP A 2 -7.50 -27.64 -10.86
N GLU A 3 -8.83 -27.70 -10.89
CA GLU A 3 -9.67 -26.51 -10.78
C GLU A 3 -9.35 -25.87 -9.42
N GLU A 4 -8.71 -24.70 -9.47
CA GLU A 4 -8.39 -23.93 -8.28
C GLU A 4 -9.71 -23.63 -7.54
N ARG A 5 -9.95 -24.31 -6.43
CA ARG A 5 -11.20 -24.18 -5.67
C ARG A 5 -11.19 -22.87 -4.90
N TYR A 6 -11.88 -21.87 -5.43
CA TYR A 6 -12.00 -20.58 -4.79
C TYR A 6 -12.95 -20.62 -3.59
N PRO A 7 -12.71 -19.79 -2.56
CA PRO A 7 -13.62 -19.69 -1.41
C PRO A 7 -15.00 -19.18 -1.85
N ALA A 8 -16.06 -19.67 -1.20
CA ALA A 8 -17.41 -19.16 -1.43
C ALA A 8 -17.56 -17.77 -0.80
N LEU A 9 -18.03 -16.80 -1.59
CA LEU A 9 -18.25 -15.45 -1.11
C LEU A 9 -19.47 -15.36 -0.21
N PRO A 10 -19.49 -14.45 0.80
CA PRO A 10 -20.60 -14.29 1.71
C PRO A 10 -21.82 -13.62 1.08
N TRP A 11 -21.64 -12.87 0.01
CA TRP A 11 -22.70 -12.08 -0.62
C TRP A 11 -23.42 -12.86 -1.72
N GLN A 12 -24.74 -12.81 -1.68
CA GLN A 12 -25.59 -13.52 -2.63
C GLN A 12 -25.31 -13.09 -4.08
N GLY A 13 -25.18 -14.06 -4.97
CA GLY A 13 -24.99 -13.85 -6.40
C GLY A 13 -23.55 -13.54 -6.84
N TRP A 14 -22.66 -13.18 -5.91
CA TRP A 14 -21.26 -12.95 -6.21
C TRP A 14 -20.47 -14.26 -6.34
N LYS A 15 -19.66 -14.37 -7.38
CA LYS A 15 -18.79 -15.53 -7.62
C LYS A 15 -17.38 -15.06 -7.97
N ILE A 16 -16.37 -15.76 -7.46
CA ILE A 16 -14.99 -15.53 -7.85
C ILE A 16 -14.79 -16.08 -9.27
N VAL A 17 -14.17 -15.24 -10.12
CA VAL A 17 -13.82 -15.57 -11.51
C VAL A 17 -12.36 -15.99 -11.63
N LYS A 18 -11.46 -15.19 -11.03
CA LYS A 18 -10.02 -15.47 -11.04
C LYS A 18 -9.32 -14.74 -9.89
N ARG A 19 -8.12 -15.23 -9.55
CA ARG A 19 -7.24 -14.54 -8.61
C ARG A 19 -6.50 -13.39 -9.32
N LEU A 20 -6.55 -12.19 -8.75
CA LEU A 20 -5.84 -10.99 -9.23
C LEU A 20 -4.45 -10.88 -8.62
N GLY A 21 -4.29 -11.29 -7.35
CA GLY A 21 -3.03 -11.22 -6.64
C GLY A 21 -3.02 -12.02 -5.35
N ARG A 22 -1.82 -12.25 -4.81
CA ARG A 22 -1.60 -12.87 -3.50
C ARG A 22 -0.55 -12.05 -2.76
N GLY A 23 -0.85 -11.67 -1.53
CA GLY A 23 0.05 -10.95 -0.63
C GLY A 23 0.24 -11.68 0.70
N GLY A 24 1.05 -11.11 1.58
CA GLY A 24 1.29 -11.66 2.93
C GLY A 24 0.02 -11.74 3.78
N TYR A 25 -0.95 -10.88 3.51
CA TYR A 25 -2.21 -10.74 4.26
C TYR A 25 -3.41 -11.38 3.58
N GLY A 26 -3.24 -12.15 2.51
CA GLY A 26 -4.35 -12.81 1.83
C GLY A 26 -4.27 -12.76 0.31
N SER A 27 -5.38 -13.07 -0.32
CA SER A 27 -5.52 -13.08 -1.79
C SER A 27 -6.60 -12.10 -2.23
N VAL A 28 -6.38 -11.47 -3.39
CA VAL A 28 -7.37 -10.59 -4.03
C VAL A 28 -7.89 -11.29 -5.27
N TYR A 29 -9.21 -11.30 -5.43
CA TYR A 29 -9.91 -11.97 -6.51
C TYR A 29 -10.77 -10.99 -7.29
N LEU A 30 -10.92 -11.24 -8.60
CA LEU A 30 -12.02 -10.70 -9.38
C LEU A 30 -13.27 -11.48 -9.03
N ALA A 31 -14.29 -10.78 -8.57
CA ALA A 31 -15.62 -11.33 -8.36
C ALA A 31 -16.62 -10.68 -9.29
N GLN A 32 -17.61 -11.45 -9.74
CA GLN A 32 -18.67 -11.01 -10.63
C GLN A 32 -20.04 -11.37 -10.08
N ARG A 33 -21.02 -10.51 -10.36
CA ARG A 33 -22.44 -10.74 -10.11
C ARG A 33 -23.25 -10.37 -11.34
N ASN A 34 -24.23 -11.20 -11.68
CA ASN A 34 -25.26 -10.82 -12.65
C ASN A 34 -26.51 -10.40 -11.90
N SER A 35 -26.92 -9.15 -12.08
CA SER A 35 -28.13 -8.59 -11.48
C SER A 35 -29.05 -8.10 -12.59
N ALA A 36 -30.15 -8.81 -12.84
CA ALA A 36 -31.12 -8.49 -13.88
C ALA A 36 -30.51 -8.28 -15.29
N GLY A 37 -29.50 -9.08 -15.65
CA GLY A 37 -28.79 -8.97 -16.94
C GLY A 37 -27.61 -7.98 -16.97
N VAL A 38 -27.38 -7.23 -15.88
CA VAL A 38 -26.23 -6.35 -15.74
C VAL A 38 -25.12 -7.10 -15.01
N MET A 39 -23.94 -7.17 -15.64
CA MET A 39 -22.75 -7.73 -15.01
C MET A 39 -22.05 -6.66 -14.18
N GLU A 40 -21.83 -6.97 -12.92
CA GLU A 40 -21.09 -6.13 -11.98
C GLU A 40 -19.76 -6.82 -11.62
N ASP A 41 -18.68 -6.06 -11.66
CA ASP A 41 -17.33 -6.51 -11.29
C ASP A 41 -16.90 -5.87 -9.97
N ALA A 42 -16.20 -6.63 -9.14
CA ALA A 42 -15.58 -6.12 -7.92
C ALA A 42 -14.26 -6.83 -7.63
N ALA A 43 -13.38 -6.17 -6.90
CA ALA A 43 -12.25 -6.82 -6.26
C ALA A 43 -12.68 -7.32 -4.87
N VAL A 44 -12.31 -8.55 -4.53
CA VAL A 44 -12.57 -9.12 -3.20
C VAL A 44 -11.25 -9.57 -2.59
N LYS A 45 -10.85 -8.91 -1.50
CA LYS A 45 -9.72 -9.33 -0.67
C LYS A 45 -10.23 -10.37 0.33
N VAL A 46 -9.60 -11.55 0.33
CA VAL A 46 -9.91 -12.64 1.25
C VAL A 46 -8.71 -12.89 2.13
N ILE A 47 -8.93 -12.85 3.42
CA ILE A 47 -7.91 -13.02 4.46
C ILE A 47 -8.37 -14.13 5.37
N SER A 48 -7.57 -15.18 5.53
CA SER A 48 -7.84 -16.28 6.46
C SER A 48 -6.78 -16.26 7.56
N PHE A 49 -7.22 -16.32 8.80
CA PHE A 49 -6.31 -16.42 9.94
C PHE A 49 -6.95 -17.26 11.05
N PRO A 50 -6.20 -18.28 11.54
CA PRO A 50 -4.88 -18.75 11.05
C PRO A 50 -4.94 -19.16 9.58
N LYS A 51 -3.79 -19.19 8.90
CA LYS A 51 -3.72 -19.55 7.47
C LYS A 51 -3.88 -21.06 7.25
N ASN A 52 -3.45 -21.85 8.23
CA ASN A 52 -3.47 -23.31 8.24
C ASN A 52 -3.47 -23.83 9.69
N GLU A 53 -3.58 -25.14 9.83
CA GLU A 53 -3.53 -25.80 11.15
C GLU A 53 -2.15 -25.68 11.82
N GLU A 54 -1.06 -25.60 11.02
CA GLU A 54 0.31 -25.43 11.53
C GLU A 54 0.49 -24.14 12.33
N ASP A 55 -0.19 -23.05 11.95
CA ASP A 55 -0.16 -21.80 12.70
C ASP A 55 -0.77 -21.97 14.10
N ILE A 56 -1.81 -22.81 14.23
CA ILE A 56 -2.45 -23.12 15.52
C ILE A 56 -1.55 -24.03 16.37
N GLU A 57 -0.95 -25.05 15.73
CA GLU A 57 -0.04 -25.97 16.40
C GLU A 57 1.22 -25.25 16.91
N ALA A 58 1.73 -24.27 16.15
CA ALA A 58 2.83 -23.42 16.59
C ALA A 58 2.47 -22.64 17.85
N ASP A 59 1.28 -22.03 17.92
CA ASP A 59 0.81 -21.31 19.09
C ASP A 59 0.73 -22.22 20.34
N PHE A 60 0.25 -23.45 20.20
CA PHE A 60 0.21 -24.42 21.31
C PHE A 60 1.63 -24.89 21.70
N THR A 61 2.52 -25.04 20.72
CA THR A 61 3.93 -25.40 20.97
C THR A 61 4.67 -24.30 21.73
N ASP A 62 4.34 -23.01 21.45
CA ASP A 62 4.84 -21.85 22.17
C ASP A 62 4.24 -21.72 23.60
N GLY A 63 3.36 -22.65 24.00
CA GLY A 63 2.81 -22.75 25.35
C GLY A 63 1.51 -21.95 25.58
N TYR A 64 0.88 -21.40 24.53
CA TYR A 64 -0.42 -20.74 24.68
C TYR A 64 -1.54 -21.76 24.92
N ASP A 65 -2.45 -21.43 25.84
CA ASP A 65 -3.68 -22.19 26.02
C ASP A 65 -4.73 -21.81 24.97
N LEU A 66 -5.79 -22.62 24.86
CA LEU A 66 -6.86 -22.41 23.88
C LEU A 66 -7.54 -21.02 24.01
N VAL A 67 -7.64 -20.49 25.22
CA VAL A 67 -8.26 -19.19 25.48
C VAL A 67 -7.36 -18.07 24.92
N SER A 68 -6.06 -18.17 25.16
CA SER A 68 -5.06 -17.23 24.65
C SER A 68 -4.99 -17.25 23.14
N VAL A 69 -5.00 -18.44 22.50
CA VAL A 69 -5.04 -18.60 21.04
C VAL A 69 -6.30 -17.95 20.45
N ARG A 70 -7.47 -18.22 21.01
CA ARG A 70 -8.72 -17.59 20.56
C ARG A 70 -8.69 -16.06 20.70
N ASN A 71 -8.16 -15.54 21.80
CA ASN A 71 -8.04 -14.10 22.03
C ASN A 71 -7.05 -13.45 21.04
N LYS A 72 -5.94 -14.12 20.71
CA LYS A 72 -5.00 -13.68 19.69
C LYS A 72 -5.70 -13.44 18.35
N TYR A 73 -6.44 -14.45 17.85
CA TYR A 73 -7.14 -14.32 16.57
C TYR A 73 -8.33 -13.37 16.63
N LYS A 74 -9.02 -13.25 17.77
CA LYS A 74 -10.06 -12.23 17.97
C LYS A 74 -9.49 -10.80 17.91
N ASN A 75 -8.32 -10.57 18.48
CA ASN A 75 -7.63 -9.30 18.38
C ASN A 75 -7.20 -8.99 16.94
N MET A 76 -6.80 -10.01 16.16
CA MET A 76 -6.55 -9.83 14.73
C MET A 76 -7.81 -9.41 13.99
N LEU A 77 -8.97 -10.03 14.26
CA LEU A 77 -10.24 -9.61 13.67
C LEU A 77 -10.56 -8.15 13.96
N HIS A 78 -10.41 -7.70 15.21
CA HIS A 78 -10.68 -6.32 15.58
C HIS A 78 -9.84 -5.33 14.76
N ARG A 79 -8.58 -5.65 14.47
CA ARG A 79 -7.72 -4.82 13.60
C ARG A 79 -8.26 -4.69 12.17
N TYR A 80 -8.77 -5.78 11.59
CA TYR A 80 -9.40 -5.71 10.26
C TYR A 80 -10.72 -4.95 10.28
N VAL A 81 -11.47 -5.04 11.36
CA VAL A 81 -12.69 -4.23 11.56
C VAL A 81 -12.34 -2.74 11.65
N ASP A 82 -11.30 -2.39 12.39
CA ASP A 82 -10.82 -1.00 12.52
C ASP A 82 -10.35 -0.45 11.16
N GLU A 83 -9.59 -1.26 10.39
CA GLU A 83 -9.18 -0.91 9.02
C GLU A 83 -10.41 -0.64 8.13
N TYR A 84 -11.41 -1.53 8.17
CA TYR A 84 -12.64 -1.34 7.43
C TYR A 84 -13.40 -0.08 7.84
N GLN A 85 -13.48 0.23 9.13
CA GLN A 85 -14.11 1.46 9.61
C GLN A 85 -13.44 2.72 9.05
N ILE A 86 -12.13 2.71 8.93
CA ILE A 86 -11.38 3.81 8.32
C ILE A 86 -11.71 3.90 6.83
N MET A 87 -11.72 2.79 6.10
CA MET A 87 -12.10 2.77 4.70
C MET A 87 -13.53 3.30 4.49
N LEU A 88 -14.48 2.95 5.38
CA LEU A 88 -15.84 3.48 5.37
C LEU A 88 -15.87 5.00 5.60
N ALA A 89 -15.05 5.52 6.50
CA ALA A 89 -14.98 6.96 6.77
C ALA A 89 -14.51 7.78 5.56
N PHE A 90 -13.87 7.12 4.59
CA PHE A 90 -13.41 7.72 3.33
C PHE A 90 -14.25 7.31 2.12
N LYS A 91 -15.37 6.60 2.32
CA LYS A 91 -16.23 6.16 1.20
C LYS A 91 -16.68 7.35 0.35
N GLY A 92 -16.52 7.21 -0.98
CA GLY A 92 -16.86 8.24 -1.94
C GLY A 92 -15.78 9.30 -2.19
N GLN A 93 -14.61 9.19 -1.54
CA GLN A 93 -13.46 10.07 -1.82
C GLN A 93 -12.73 9.59 -3.08
N THR A 94 -12.40 10.54 -3.99
CA THR A 94 -11.84 10.21 -5.31
C THR A 94 -10.50 9.49 -5.22
N ASN A 95 -9.61 9.92 -4.33
CA ASN A 95 -8.23 9.43 -4.29
C ASN A 95 -8.00 8.34 -3.22
N ILE A 96 -9.06 7.73 -2.71
CA ILE A 96 -8.99 6.58 -1.81
C ILE A 96 -9.79 5.42 -2.41
N VAL A 97 -9.25 4.20 -2.30
CA VAL A 97 -9.94 2.99 -2.75
C VAL A 97 -11.25 2.84 -1.98
N SER A 98 -12.35 2.77 -2.72
CA SER A 98 -13.68 2.62 -2.12
C SER A 98 -13.92 1.18 -1.69
N CYS A 99 -14.35 1.00 -0.43
CA CYS A 99 -14.80 -0.26 0.09
C CYS A 99 -16.36 -0.27 0.08
N ASP A 100 -16.92 -1.34 -0.49
CA ASP A 100 -18.37 -1.49 -0.59
C ASP A 100 -18.96 -2.27 0.56
N ASP A 101 -18.26 -3.35 0.98
CA ASP A 101 -18.80 -4.29 1.93
C ASP A 101 -17.70 -5.07 2.66
N PHE A 102 -18.03 -5.56 3.85
CA PHE A 102 -17.14 -6.33 4.73
C PHE A 102 -17.94 -7.44 5.40
N GLU A 103 -17.34 -8.63 5.45
CA GLU A 103 -17.90 -9.77 6.16
C GLU A 103 -16.81 -10.57 6.85
N ALA A 104 -17.05 -11.04 8.06
CA ALA A 104 -16.13 -11.93 8.78
C ALA A 104 -16.89 -13.20 9.20
N LYS A 105 -16.42 -14.35 8.73
CA LYS A 105 -16.98 -15.67 9.04
C LYS A 105 -16.06 -16.41 9.99
N PRO A 106 -16.55 -16.84 11.17
CA PRO A 106 -15.73 -17.66 12.06
C PRO A 106 -15.47 -19.04 11.45
N HIS A 107 -14.30 -19.59 11.71
CA HIS A 107 -13.97 -20.98 11.38
C HIS A 107 -14.83 -21.95 12.19
N LYS A 108 -15.05 -23.16 11.66
CA LYS A 108 -15.91 -24.16 12.29
C LYS A 108 -15.41 -24.66 13.66
N ASP A 109 -14.10 -24.62 13.87
CA ASP A 109 -13.44 -24.98 15.13
C ASP A 109 -13.53 -23.89 16.21
N GLY A 110 -14.08 -22.71 15.83
CA GLY A 110 -14.17 -21.55 16.70
C GLY A 110 -12.82 -20.87 16.96
N ILE A 111 -11.79 -21.19 16.14
CA ILE A 111 -10.48 -20.54 16.17
C ILE A 111 -10.26 -19.82 14.84
N GLY A 112 -10.25 -18.50 14.88
CA GLY A 112 -9.97 -17.69 13.69
C GLY A 112 -11.19 -17.36 12.84
N TRP A 113 -10.91 -16.67 11.72
CA TRP A 113 -11.92 -16.12 10.81
C TRP A 113 -11.43 -16.07 9.38
N ASP A 114 -12.39 -16.15 8.45
CA ASP A 114 -12.24 -15.68 7.08
C ASP A 114 -12.84 -14.28 6.97
N VAL A 115 -12.00 -13.30 6.61
CA VAL A 115 -12.43 -11.92 6.38
C VAL A 115 -12.51 -11.67 4.89
N PHE A 116 -13.62 -11.10 4.45
CA PHE A 116 -13.92 -10.74 3.06
C PHE A 116 -14.15 -9.23 2.97
N ILE A 117 -13.39 -8.55 2.11
CA ILE A 117 -13.53 -7.12 1.86
C ILE A 117 -13.83 -6.93 0.37
N ARG A 118 -15.00 -6.43 0.03
CA ARG A 118 -15.38 -6.11 -1.34
C ARG A 118 -15.11 -4.65 -1.63
N MET A 119 -14.42 -4.40 -2.73
CA MET A 119 -13.91 -3.10 -3.14
C MET A 119 -14.16 -2.87 -4.62
N GLU A 120 -14.07 -1.61 -5.04
CA GLU A 120 -14.01 -1.27 -6.46
C GLU A 120 -12.87 -2.01 -7.17
N LEU A 121 -13.12 -2.43 -8.42
CA LEU A 121 -12.10 -3.09 -9.25
C LEU A 121 -11.21 -2.02 -9.89
N LEU A 122 -9.93 -2.03 -9.56
CA LEU A 122 -8.96 -1.06 -10.02
C LEU A 122 -7.72 -1.75 -10.59
N THR A 123 -6.94 -1.02 -11.38
CA THR A 123 -5.66 -1.51 -11.91
C THR A 123 -4.51 -1.04 -11.00
N PRO A 124 -3.62 -1.93 -10.51
CA PRO A 124 -2.45 -1.52 -9.76
C PRO A 124 -1.51 -0.62 -10.59
N LEU A 125 -0.92 0.41 -9.98
CA LEU A 125 0.09 1.27 -10.60
C LEU A 125 1.25 0.44 -11.18
N THR A 126 1.67 -0.61 -10.48
CA THR A 126 2.72 -1.52 -10.94
C THR A 126 2.37 -2.23 -12.25
N THR A 127 1.08 -2.50 -12.50
CA THR A 127 0.59 -3.09 -13.76
C THR A 127 0.55 -2.04 -14.87
N LEU A 128 0.03 -0.84 -14.58
CA LEU A 128 -0.04 0.26 -15.54
C LEU A 128 1.36 0.65 -16.03
N ILE A 129 2.32 0.77 -15.12
CA ILE A 129 3.70 1.19 -15.46
C ILE A 129 4.42 0.18 -16.36
N LYS A 130 4.06 -1.10 -16.34
CA LYS A 130 4.65 -2.12 -17.24
C LYS A 130 4.41 -1.82 -18.72
N GLN A 131 3.38 -1.03 -19.04
CA GLN A 131 3.07 -0.64 -20.42
C GLN A 131 4.08 0.39 -20.97
N TYR A 132 4.84 1.06 -20.09
CA TYR A 132 5.87 2.01 -20.47
C TYR A 132 7.23 1.29 -20.56
N ALA A 133 7.80 1.28 -21.76
CA ALA A 133 9.11 0.65 -22.04
C ALA A 133 10.28 1.56 -21.61
N GLY A 134 10.33 1.98 -20.33
CA GLY A 134 11.42 2.77 -19.76
C GLY A 134 10.96 4.08 -19.14
N ILE A 135 10.83 5.16 -19.91
CA ILE A 135 10.56 6.50 -19.39
C ILE A 135 9.05 6.66 -19.12
N ILE A 136 8.72 6.97 -17.88
CA ILE A 136 7.35 7.33 -17.48
C ILE A 136 7.17 8.83 -17.73
N PRO A 137 6.06 9.25 -18.40
CA PRO A 137 5.81 10.69 -18.63
C PRO A 137 5.79 11.48 -17.33
N GLU A 138 6.43 12.64 -17.33
CA GLU A 138 6.52 13.51 -16.15
C GLU A 138 5.14 13.92 -15.64
N GLU A 139 4.20 14.22 -16.54
CA GLU A 139 2.81 14.55 -16.22
C GLU A 139 2.12 13.45 -15.42
N MET A 140 2.40 12.19 -15.75
CA MET A 140 1.88 11.05 -14.98
C MET A 140 2.46 11.01 -13.58
N VAL A 141 3.77 11.27 -13.42
CA VAL A 141 4.44 11.31 -12.11
C VAL A 141 3.87 12.42 -11.25
N ILE A 142 3.68 13.61 -11.82
CA ILE A 142 3.05 14.75 -11.15
C ILE A 142 1.62 14.41 -10.73
N LYS A 143 0.82 13.79 -11.62
CA LYS A 143 -0.55 13.40 -11.30
C LYS A 143 -0.60 12.38 -10.17
N VAL A 144 0.23 11.33 -10.18
CA VAL A 144 0.35 10.38 -9.08
C VAL A 144 0.67 11.11 -7.77
N GLY A 145 1.65 12.00 -7.79
CA GLY A 145 2.03 12.79 -6.62
C GLY A 145 0.87 13.62 -6.08
N LYS A 146 0.15 14.34 -6.93
CA LYS A 146 -1.01 15.19 -6.55
C LYS A 146 -2.16 14.36 -6.00
N ASP A 147 -2.54 13.29 -6.67
CA ASP A 147 -3.67 12.45 -6.29
C ASP A 147 -3.42 11.78 -4.93
N ILE A 148 -2.19 11.27 -4.71
CA ILE A 148 -1.85 10.65 -3.43
C ILE A 148 -1.67 11.72 -2.33
N CYS A 149 -1.14 12.91 -2.62
CA CYS A 149 -1.17 14.02 -1.66
C CYS A 149 -2.61 14.37 -1.25
N SER A 150 -3.57 14.33 -2.18
CA SER A 150 -5.00 14.54 -1.87
C SER A 150 -5.54 13.47 -0.92
N ALA A 151 -5.18 12.20 -1.13
CA ALA A 151 -5.51 11.11 -0.19
C ALA A 151 -4.88 11.36 1.19
N LEU A 152 -3.61 11.78 1.25
CA LEU A 152 -2.92 12.06 2.51
C LEU A 152 -3.52 13.25 3.26
N MET A 153 -4.00 14.29 2.56
CA MET A 153 -4.73 15.39 3.20
C MET A 153 -6.04 14.92 3.86
N LEU A 154 -6.71 13.92 3.28
CA LEU A 154 -7.88 13.29 3.90
C LEU A 154 -7.48 12.49 5.13
N CYS A 155 -6.39 11.70 5.06
CA CYS A 155 -5.83 10.99 6.21
C CYS A 155 -5.47 11.95 7.35
N ASP A 156 -4.79 13.06 7.03
CA ASP A 156 -4.45 14.12 7.99
C ASP A 156 -5.68 14.68 8.72
N SER A 157 -6.79 14.88 8.01
CA SER A 157 -8.03 15.40 8.58
C SER A 157 -8.66 14.47 9.64
N LYS A 158 -8.27 13.20 9.64
CA LYS A 158 -8.72 12.15 10.56
C LYS A 158 -7.62 11.69 11.54
N ASN A 159 -6.46 12.35 11.56
CA ASN A 159 -5.28 11.95 12.33
C ASN A 159 -4.79 10.51 12.02
N ILE A 160 -4.90 10.12 10.76
CA ILE A 160 -4.46 8.81 10.27
C ILE A 160 -3.12 8.97 9.58
N VAL A 161 -2.17 8.08 9.88
CA VAL A 161 -0.92 7.90 9.14
C VAL A 161 -1.00 6.56 8.44
N HIS A 162 -0.78 6.54 7.11
CA HIS A 162 -0.98 5.35 6.28
C HIS A 162 0.10 4.28 6.49
N ARG A 163 1.38 4.69 6.55
CA ARG A 163 2.57 3.87 6.89
C ARG A 163 2.96 2.79 5.87
N ASP A 164 2.19 2.57 4.82
CA ASP A 164 2.49 1.55 3.80
C ASP A 164 2.29 2.09 2.38
N ILE A 165 2.77 3.31 2.11
CA ILE A 165 2.74 3.87 0.76
C ILE A 165 3.83 3.23 -0.08
N LYS A 166 3.41 2.52 -1.13
CA LYS A 166 4.26 1.83 -2.10
C LYS A 166 3.50 1.66 -3.41
N PRO A 167 4.19 1.38 -4.53
CA PRO A 167 3.53 1.25 -5.83
C PRO A 167 2.41 0.21 -5.87
N GLU A 168 2.51 -0.85 -5.05
CA GLU A 168 1.52 -1.93 -4.97
C GLU A 168 0.20 -1.48 -4.34
N ASN A 169 0.24 -0.43 -3.50
CA ASN A 169 -0.93 0.11 -2.79
C ASN A 169 -1.52 1.34 -3.49
N ILE A 170 -0.95 1.74 -4.63
CA ILE A 170 -1.51 2.80 -5.48
C ILE A 170 -2.23 2.13 -6.65
N MET A 171 -3.51 2.42 -6.77
CA MET A 171 -4.39 1.91 -7.81
C MET A 171 -4.75 3.02 -8.79
N VAL A 172 -5.20 2.67 -9.98
CA VAL A 172 -5.71 3.61 -10.96
C VAL A 172 -7.10 3.20 -11.42
N SER A 173 -8.02 4.15 -11.46
CA SER A 173 -9.37 3.99 -11.99
C SER A 173 -9.37 4.02 -13.53
N GLU A 174 -10.46 3.59 -14.14
CA GLU A 174 -10.67 3.73 -15.58
C GLU A 174 -10.69 5.19 -16.07
N PHE A 175 -10.99 6.13 -15.18
CA PHE A 175 -10.97 7.58 -15.45
C PHE A 175 -9.60 8.22 -15.27
N GLY A 176 -8.58 7.42 -14.89
CA GLY A 176 -7.20 7.89 -14.70
C GLY A 176 -6.90 8.53 -13.35
N ASP A 177 -7.79 8.42 -12.35
CA ASP A 177 -7.53 8.88 -10.98
C ASP A 177 -6.67 7.86 -10.23
N TYR A 178 -5.63 8.34 -9.55
CA TYR A 178 -4.83 7.50 -8.67
C TYR A 178 -5.43 7.48 -7.28
N LYS A 179 -5.54 6.29 -6.72
CA LYS A 179 -6.20 6.02 -5.44
C LYS A 179 -5.28 5.27 -4.50
N LEU A 180 -5.23 5.70 -3.25
CA LEU A 180 -4.50 5.02 -2.18
C LEU A 180 -5.38 3.93 -1.58
N GLY A 181 -4.85 2.72 -1.50
CA GLY A 181 -5.50 1.55 -0.90
C GLY A 181 -4.62 0.89 0.15
N ASP A 182 -5.17 -0.12 0.81
CA ASP A 182 -4.50 -0.95 1.81
C ASP A 182 -3.92 -0.13 2.98
N PHE A 183 -4.81 0.39 3.81
CA PHE A 183 -4.50 1.25 4.95
C PHE A 183 -3.79 0.49 6.08
N GLY A 184 -2.68 -0.13 5.86
CA GLY A 184 -1.72 -0.84 6.71
C GLY A 184 -1.87 -0.85 8.23
N ILE A 185 -3.08 -0.58 8.78
CA ILE A 185 -3.37 -0.48 10.21
C ILE A 185 -3.08 -1.79 10.94
N ALA A 186 -3.21 -2.93 10.25
CA ALA A 186 -2.80 -4.22 10.78
C ALA A 186 -1.33 -4.26 11.24
N ARG A 187 -0.50 -3.29 10.81
CA ARG A 187 0.91 -3.17 11.22
C ARG A 187 1.15 -2.33 12.47
N THR A 188 0.17 -1.57 12.94
CA THR A 188 0.39 -0.60 14.02
C THR A 188 0.62 -1.23 15.38
N MET A 189 0.27 -2.49 15.59
CA MET A 189 0.28 -3.12 16.91
C MET A 189 1.23 -4.30 17.08
N ASP A 190 1.85 -4.81 16.03
CA ASP A 190 2.79 -5.93 16.13
C ASP A 190 4.25 -5.45 16.22
N HIS A 191 4.61 -4.84 17.35
CA HIS A 191 6.02 -4.73 17.76
C HIS A 191 6.62 -6.09 18.17
N THR A 192 5.84 -7.17 18.16
CA THR A 192 6.25 -8.50 18.64
C THR A 192 6.24 -9.60 17.57
N THR A 193 5.66 -9.40 16.40
CA THR A 193 5.73 -10.41 15.33
C THR A 193 6.64 -9.92 14.20
N GLN A 194 7.74 -10.61 14.00
CA GLN A 194 8.73 -10.46 12.92
C GLN A 194 8.19 -10.78 11.51
N ALA A 195 6.90 -10.63 11.27
CA ALA A 195 6.34 -10.73 9.94
C ALA A 195 6.38 -9.37 9.22
N THR A 196 7.56 -8.76 9.12
CA THR A 196 7.84 -7.78 8.11
C THR A 196 7.67 -8.47 6.75
N THR A 197 6.64 -8.12 6.02
CA THR A 197 6.51 -8.57 4.63
C THR A 197 7.75 -8.08 3.91
N VAL A 198 8.64 -8.99 3.55
CA VAL A 198 9.86 -8.70 2.78
C VAL A 198 9.47 -7.80 1.61
N GLY A 199 9.90 -6.56 1.64
CA GLY A 199 9.62 -5.59 0.58
C GLY A 199 9.03 -4.25 1.02
N SER A 200 8.30 -4.15 2.14
CA SER A 200 7.72 -2.87 2.58
C SER A 200 8.74 -1.92 3.20
N GLU A 201 9.77 -2.43 3.86
CA GLU A 201 10.88 -1.64 4.39
C GLU A 201 11.56 -0.76 3.34
N ARG A 202 11.41 -1.16 2.08
CA ARG A 202 11.99 -0.47 0.91
C ARG A 202 11.48 0.95 0.70
N TYR A 203 10.26 1.26 1.17
CA TYR A 203 9.63 2.58 1.05
C TYR A 203 9.46 3.27 2.40
N MET A 204 9.79 2.62 3.51
CA MET A 204 9.68 3.18 4.86
C MET A 204 10.69 4.31 5.07
N ALA A 205 10.26 5.31 5.82
CA ALA A 205 11.12 6.39 6.28
C ALA A 205 12.17 5.87 7.29
N PRO A 206 13.37 6.48 7.36
CA PRO A 206 14.45 6.02 8.24
C PRO A 206 14.05 5.93 9.71
N GLU A 207 13.29 6.90 10.22
CA GLU A 207 12.78 6.93 11.60
C GLU A 207 11.81 5.78 11.91
N VAL A 208 11.01 5.34 10.92
CA VAL A 208 10.13 4.16 11.07
C VAL A 208 10.95 2.88 11.18
N ILE A 209 11.98 2.72 10.34
CA ILE A 209 12.89 1.56 10.37
C ILE A 209 13.64 1.51 11.71
N LYS A 210 14.07 2.67 12.21
CA LYS A 210 14.79 2.82 13.49
C LYS A 210 13.89 2.74 14.72
N ARG A 211 12.55 2.67 14.52
CA ARG A 211 11.55 2.67 15.60
C ARG A 211 11.62 3.93 16.48
N GLU A 212 11.98 5.05 15.89
CA GLU A 212 11.94 6.37 16.52
C GLU A 212 10.50 6.92 16.52
N GLU A 213 10.25 7.98 17.29
CA GLU A 213 8.98 8.70 17.21
C GLU A 213 8.83 9.36 15.83
N TYR A 214 7.64 9.29 15.24
CA TYR A 214 7.37 9.85 13.91
C TYR A 214 5.96 10.40 13.80
N GLY A 215 5.79 11.34 12.90
CA GLY A 215 4.52 11.92 12.51
C GLY A 215 4.10 11.50 11.09
N LYS A 216 3.27 12.32 10.47
CA LYS A 216 2.73 12.12 9.12
C LYS A 216 3.75 12.33 8.00
N GLU A 217 4.90 12.90 8.30
CA GLU A 217 6.00 13.13 7.37
C GLU A 217 6.58 11.81 6.80
N VAL A 218 6.32 10.68 7.45
CA VAL A 218 6.72 9.36 6.97
C VAL A 218 6.00 8.98 5.68
N ASP A 219 4.74 9.37 5.51
CA ASP A 219 3.96 9.10 4.31
C ASP A 219 4.44 9.97 3.14
N ILE A 220 4.85 11.23 3.41
CA ILE A 220 5.47 12.11 2.42
C ILE A 220 6.79 11.51 1.91
N TYR A 221 7.61 10.97 2.80
CA TYR A 221 8.85 10.30 2.44
C TYR A 221 8.59 9.07 1.56
N SER A 222 7.64 8.23 1.95
CA SER A 222 7.28 7.02 1.19
C SER A 222 6.72 7.38 -0.19
N LEU A 223 5.88 8.42 -0.30
CA LEU A 223 5.41 8.94 -1.59
C LEU A 223 6.58 9.46 -2.43
N GLY A 224 7.50 10.22 -1.83
CA GLY A 224 8.72 10.68 -2.48
C GLY A 224 9.51 9.53 -3.10
N LEU A 225 9.68 8.42 -2.39
CA LEU A 225 10.36 7.23 -2.92
C LEU A 225 9.60 6.54 -4.06
N VAL A 226 8.25 6.57 -4.04
CA VAL A 226 7.45 6.07 -5.17
C VAL A 226 7.69 6.94 -6.41
N LEU A 227 7.64 8.27 -6.27
CA LEU A 227 7.91 9.18 -7.39
C LEU A 227 9.35 9.07 -7.88
N TYR A 228 10.33 8.93 -6.96
CA TYR A 228 11.72 8.66 -7.32
C TYR A 228 11.84 7.39 -8.17
N TRP A 229 11.22 6.30 -7.73
CA TRP A 229 11.21 5.02 -8.43
C TRP A 229 10.59 5.15 -9.83
N MET A 230 9.53 5.94 -10.00
CA MET A 230 8.96 6.23 -11.31
C MET A 230 9.93 6.99 -12.22
N LEU A 231 10.64 7.99 -11.68
CA LEU A 231 11.61 8.81 -12.42
C LEU A 231 12.98 8.11 -12.62
N ASN A 232 13.23 6.99 -11.98
CA ASN A 232 14.51 6.27 -12.07
C ASN A 232 14.35 4.88 -12.70
N ASN A 233 13.50 4.77 -13.74
CA ASN A 233 13.23 3.52 -14.45
C ASN A 233 12.93 2.34 -13.50
N ARG A 234 12.07 2.58 -12.51
CA ARG A 234 11.67 1.57 -11.51
C ARG A 234 12.83 1.06 -10.63
N LYS A 235 13.86 1.89 -10.49
CA LYS A 235 14.97 1.64 -9.56
C LYS A 235 14.90 2.61 -8.39
N ARG A 236 15.30 2.11 -7.22
CA ARG A 236 15.37 2.91 -5.98
C ARG A 236 16.63 3.77 -5.95
N PRO A 237 16.72 4.74 -5.02
CA PRO A 237 17.95 5.50 -4.84
C PRO A 237 19.17 4.61 -4.70
N PHE A 238 20.31 5.08 -5.20
CA PHE A 238 21.62 4.41 -5.26
C PHE A 238 21.71 3.22 -6.22
N ILE A 239 20.67 2.94 -6.99
CA ILE A 239 20.67 1.93 -8.06
C ILE A 239 20.60 2.69 -9.40
N ASP A 240 21.52 2.38 -10.31
CA ASP A 240 21.53 2.94 -11.65
C ASP A 240 20.24 2.54 -12.41
N ALA A 241 19.63 3.51 -13.11
CA ALA A 241 18.38 3.32 -13.83
C ALA A 241 18.45 2.26 -14.94
N ASP A 242 19.64 2.08 -15.54
CA ASP A 242 19.85 1.18 -16.67
C ASP A 242 20.45 -0.17 -16.24
N HIS A 243 20.76 -0.33 -14.96
CA HIS A 243 21.38 -1.53 -14.42
C HIS A 243 20.35 -2.51 -13.83
N LEU A 244 20.57 -3.81 -14.00
CA LEU A 244 19.86 -4.87 -13.28
C LEU A 244 20.65 -5.20 -12.01
N PRO A 245 20.21 -4.71 -10.83
CA PRO A 245 20.98 -4.83 -9.62
C PRO A 245 21.03 -6.27 -9.11
N THR A 246 22.18 -6.63 -8.54
CA THR A 246 22.34 -7.84 -7.73
C THR A 246 21.65 -7.66 -6.37
N HIS A 247 21.51 -8.76 -5.61
CA HIS A 247 20.95 -8.72 -4.25
C HIS A 247 21.80 -7.81 -3.34
N ASP A 248 23.12 -7.94 -3.37
CA ASP A 248 24.04 -7.17 -2.54
C ASP A 248 23.97 -5.67 -2.83
N GLU A 249 23.83 -5.28 -4.11
CA GLU A 249 23.64 -3.88 -4.50
C GLU A 249 22.33 -3.32 -3.97
N ILE A 250 21.27 -4.14 -3.93
CA ILE A 250 19.97 -3.76 -3.36
C ILE A 250 20.09 -3.53 -1.85
N GLU A 251 20.78 -4.41 -1.14
CA GLU A 251 21.00 -4.28 0.31
C GLU A 251 21.91 -3.09 0.62
N LEU A 252 22.98 -2.89 -0.15
CA LEU A 252 23.86 -1.74 0.01
C LEU A 252 23.11 -0.42 -0.23
N ALA A 253 22.29 -0.35 -1.27
CA ALA A 253 21.48 0.82 -1.56
C ALA A 253 20.50 1.13 -0.42
N GLN A 254 19.90 0.10 0.19
CA GLN A 254 19.05 0.23 1.35
C GLN A 254 19.84 0.75 2.57
N ALA A 255 20.98 0.15 2.87
CA ALA A 255 21.83 0.54 4.00
C ALA A 255 22.33 2.01 3.87
N ARG A 256 22.68 2.45 2.66
CA ARG A 256 23.06 3.84 2.39
C ARG A 256 21.94 4.81 2.68
N ARG A 257 20.70 4.47 2.26
CA ARG A 257 19.48 5.27 2.53
C ARG A 257 19.20 5.37 4.03
N GLU A 258 19.31 4.27 4.75
CA GLU A 258 19.10 4.21 6.21
C GLU A 258 20.18 4.96 7.00
N LYS A 259 21.40 5.02 6.48
CA LYS A 259 22.49 5.79 7.06
C LYS A 259 22.34 7.30 6.84
N GLY A 260 21.54 7.71 5.84
CA GLY A 260 21.32 9.12 5.50
C GLY A 260 22.31 9.66 4.46
N ASP A 261 22.90 8.80 3.64
CA ASP A 261 23.72 9.26 2.51
C ASP A 261 22.85 10.15 1.61
N PRO A 262 23.39 11.27 1.07
CA PRO A 262 22.68 12.14 0.15
C PRO A 262 22.12 11.35 -1.04
N LEU A 263 20.82 11.44 -1.29
CA LEU A 263 20.21 10.72 -2.39
C LEU A 263 20.68 11.27 -3.75
N PRO A 264 21.11 10.41 -4.69
CA PRO A 264 21.38 10.82 -6.04
C PRO A 264 20.09 11.31 -6.71
N ARG A 265 20.23 12.16 -7.73
CA ARG A 265 19.07 12.56 -8.53
C ARG A 265 18.55 11.37 -9.33
N PRO A 266 17.22 11.22 -9.48
CA PRO A 266 16.68 10.25 -10.40
C PRO A 266 17.10 10.62 -11.83
N LYS A 267 17.16 9.64 -12.72
CA LYS A 267 17.68 9.80 -14.08
C LYS A 267 16.79 10.69 -14.96
N TYR A 268 15.48 10.60 -14.79
CA TYR A 268 14.48 11.27 -15.64
C TYR A 268 13.72 12.34 -14.86
N GLY A 269 12.93 13.15 -15.62
CA GLY A 269 12.14 14.25 -15.10
C GLY A 269 12.87 15.59 -15.11
N SER A 270 12.11 16.68 -15.11
CA SER A 270 12.64 18.02 -15.02
C SER A 270 13.41 18.24 -13.71
N ARG A 271 14.28 19.26 -13.71
CA ARG A 271 15.08 19.59 -12.52
C ARG A 271 14.20 19.94 -11.33
N ASP A 272 13.08 20.60 -11.57
CA ASP A 272 12.15 21.03 -10.54
C ASP A 272 11.39 19.84 -9.95
N LEU A 273 10.92 18.89 -10.77
CA LEU A 273 10.30 17.67 -10.27
C LEU A 273 11.30 16.84 -9.46
N GLN A 274 12.55 16.71 -9.93
CA GLN A 274 13.61 16.03 -9.18
C GLN A 274 13.86 16.72 -7.81
N ASN A 275 13.82 18.06 -7.74
CA ASN A 275 13.97 18.80 -6.49
C ASN A 275 12.82 18.51 -5.51
N ILE A 276 11.57 18.50 -6.00
CA ILE A 276 10.40 18.13 -5.18
C ILE A 276 10.57 16.71 -4.60
N VAL A 277 10.94 15.77 -5.46
CA VAL A 277 11.10 14.35 -5.04
C VAL A 277 12.23 14.21 -4.02
N LEU A 278 13.36 14.87 -4.23
CA LEU A 278 14.47 14.82 -3.28
C LEU A 278 14.15 15.51 -1.95
N LYS A 279 13.39 16.63 -1.98
CA LYS A 279 12.88 17.27 -0.76
C LYS A 279 11.95 16.35 0.01
N ALA A 280 11.01 15.68 -0.67
CA ALA A 280 10.12 14.71 -0.03
C ALA A 280 10.90 13.55 0.62
N CYS A 281 11.99 13.10 0.00
CA CYS A 281 12.87 12.04 0.47
C CYS A 281 14.01 12.52 1.39
N ALA A 282 13.98 13.76 1.91
CA ALA A 282 15.01 14.24 2.82
C ALA A 282 15.11 13.33 4.05
N TYR A 283 16.35 13.06 4.51
CA TYR A 283 16.59 12.14 5.61
C TYR A 283 15.95 12.63 6.91
N ALA A 284 16.21 13.87 7.30
CA ALA A 284 15.62 14.46 8.47
C ALA A 284 14.17 14.91 8.18
N PRO A 285 13.17 14.51 8.99
CA PRO A 285 11.77 14.89 8.77
C PRO A 285 11.53 16.39 8.62
N LYS A 286 12.26 17.22 9.37
CA LYS A 286 12.17 18.70 9.31
C LYS A 286 12.57 19.31 7.96
N ASP A 287 13.36 18.60 7.17
CA ASP A 287 13.85 19.06 5.86
C ASP A 287 12.92 18.62 4.71
N ARG A 288 11.88 17.83 5.03
CA ARG A 288 10.82 17.43 4.08
C ARG A 288 9.78 18.53 3.92
N PHE A 289 8.74 18.25 3.14
CA PHE A 289 7.53 19.05 3.18
C PHE A 289 6.85 18.89 4.54
N SER A 290 6.35 19.99 5.09
CA SER A 290 5.68 20.01 6.40
C SER A 290 4.29 19.34 6.37
N SER A 291 3.72 19.20 5.19
CA SER A 291 2.40 18.59 4.96
C SER A 291 2.25 18.09 3.53
N ALA A 292 1.31 17.15 3.33
CA ALA A 292 0.91 16.71 2.00
C ALA A 292 0.35 17.87 1.15
N ARG A 293 -0.26 18.86 1.78
CA ARG A 293 -0.74 20.09 1.13
C ARG A 293 0.41 20.90 0.52
N GLU A 294 1.51 21.09 1.25
CA GLU A 294 2.70 21.81 0.75
C GLU A 294 3.30 21.08 -0.45
N MET A 295 3.43 19.76 -0.39
CA MET A 295 3.93 18.96 -1.52
C MET A 295 2.97 19.01 -2.71
N TYR A 296 1.66 18.95 -2.50
CA TYR A 296 0.65 19.11 -3.54
C TYR A 296 0.81 20.44 -4.26
N GLN A 297 0.93 21.54 -3.52
CA GLN A 297 1.08 22.89 -4.09
C GLN A 297 2.36 23.03 -4.93
N ALA A 298 3.47 22.44 -4.49
CA ALA A 298 4.71 22.43 -5.26
C ALA A 298 4.53 21.69 -6.59
N LEU A 299 3.86 20.54 -6.60
CA LEU A 299 3.55 19.78 -7.82
C LEU A 299 2.56 20.54 -8.74
N GLU A 300 1.60 21.26 -8.17
CA GLU A 300 0.62 22.05 -8.93
C GLU A 300 1.25 23.26 -9.62
N VAL A 301 2.15 23.96 -8.93
CA VAL A 301 2.93 25.07 -9.52
C VAL A 301 3.75 24.56 -10.72
N LEU A 302 4.41 23.40 -10.55
CA LEU A 302 5.19 22.80 -11.64
C LEU A 302 4.31 22.44 -12.85
N GLN A 303 3.14 21.84 -12.60
CA GLN A 303 2.19 21.48 -13.67
C GLN A 303 1.67 22.70 -14.45
N SER A 304 1.55 23.84 -13.77
CA SER A 304 1.10 25.11 -14.37
C SER A 304 2.20 25.87 -15.13
N GLY A 305 3.41 25.32 -15.23
CA GLY A 305 4.57 25.98 -15.85
C GLY A 305 5.19 27.09 -14.98
N GLY A 306 4.85 27.15 -13.70
CA GLY A 306 5.46 28.05 -12.73
C GLY A 306 6.84 27.57 -12.27
N SER A 307 7.71 28.52 -11.87
CA SER A 307 8.97 28.18 -11.20
C SER A 307 8.73 28.04 -9.69
N ILE A 308 9.32 27.03 -9.11
CA ILE A 308 9.28 26.81 -7.65
C ILE A 308 10.33 27.75 -7.03
N PRO A 309 9.97 28.55 -6.03
CA PRO A 309 10.89 29.50 -5.38
C PRO A 309 12.04 28.80 -4.64
#